data_053ce6cb095d2219e9a3ceb49807f786
#
_entry.id   053ce6cb095d2219e9a3ceb49807f786
#
_cell.length_a   1.000
_cell.length_b   1.000
_cell.length_c   1.000
_cell.angle_alpha   90.00
_cell.angle_beta   90.00
_cell.angle_gamma   90.00
#
_symmetry.space_group_name_H-M   'P 1'
#
loop_
_entity.id
_entity.type
_entity.pdbx_description
1 polymer ?
#
loop_
_entity_poly.entity_id
_entity_poly.type
_entity_poly.pdbx_seq_one_letter_code
_entity_poly.pdbx_strand_id
1 'polypeptide(L)'
;NWFYFSINLGSVISTLMTPWLLKWYGPHWAFGIPGVLMAIATFLFWKGRHKFIHVPPGGKKFFNEIFSKEGLAAIGKLIPLYLFIAMFWALFDQTGSSWVFQAQDMDRNFMGITWLESQIQAINPLLILTFIPLFTMVVYPSIDKVFKLTPLRKIGIGLFLAAASFALVTLVQGWIDAGERPSVAWQLTAFALLTAAEVMVSIVALEFSYTQAPRNMKSMIMAIFLLSVWAGNFLTSGINKAAFIPEATSEELASGYDGLGNSGDEIKAPGKDQAHALHVFETPG
;
A
#
# COMPACT_ATOMS: atom_id res chain seq x y z
N ASN A 1 -5.91 12.58 -15.81
CA ASN A 1 -6.98 11.60 -15.49
C ASN A 1 -6.73 10.22 -16.12
N TRP A 2 -6.45 10.09 -17.46
CA TRP A 2 -6.21 8.81 -18.13
C TRP A 2 -5.00 8.05 -17.59
N PHE A 3 -3.92 8.75 -17.26
CA PHE A 3 -2.71 8.15 -16.66
C PHE A 3 -3.04 7.47 -15.32
N TYR A 4 -3.76 8.18 -14.43
CA TYR A 4 -4.15 7.62 -13.13
C TYR A 4 -5.14 6.45 -13.28
N PHE A 5 -6.09 6.56 -14.22
CA PHE A 5 -6.98 5.46 -14.57
C PHE A 5 -6.21 4.22 -15.01
N SER A 6 -5.21 4.37 -15.91
CA SER A 6 -4.42 3.25 -16.41
C SER A 6 -3.62 2.55 -15.32
N ILE A 7 -3.05 3.31 -14.36
CA ILE A 7 -2.33 2.74 -13.21
C ILE A 7 -3.28 1.88 -12.38
N ASN A 8 -4.43 2.41 -11.99
CA ASN A 8 -5.39 1.69 -11.16
C ASN A 8 -6.02 0.50 -11.88
N LEU A 9 -6.32 0.61 -13.17
CA LEU A 9 -6.79 -0.50 -13.97
C LEU A 9 -5.74 -1.62 -14.06
N GLY A 10 -4.47 -1.27 -14.26
CA GLY A 10 -3.36 -2.21 -14.25
C GLY A 10 -3.20 -2.90 -12.89
N SER A 11 -3.38 -2.15 -11.81
CA SER A 11 -3.34 -2.68 -10.43
C SER A 11 -4.45 -3.69 -10.19
N VAL A 12 -5.71 -3.41 -10.57
CA VAL A 12 -6.83 -4.35 -10.46
C VAL A 12 -6.51 -5.66 -11.19
N ILE A 13 -6.09 -5.55 -12.47
CA ILE A 13 -5.78 -6.73 -13.29
C ILE A 13 -4.65 -7.53 -12.65
N SER A 14 -3.57 -6.89 -12.24
CA SER A 14 -2.42 -7.54 -11.64
C SER A 14 -2.78 -8.24 -10.32
N THR A 15 -3.49 -7.56 -9.43
CA THR A 15 -3.84 -8.08 -8.10
C THR A 15 -4.79 -9.27 -8.17
N LEU A 16 -5.68 -9.31 -9.16
CA LEU A 16 -6.58 -10.45 -9.37
C LEU A 16 -5.89 -11.60 -10.09
N MET A 17 -5.09 -11.28 -11.12
CA MET A 17 -4.53 -12.29 -12.04
C MET A 17 -3.29 -12.95 -11.44
N THR A 18 -2.39 -12.22 -10.80
CA THR A 18 -1.10 -12.76 -10.34
C THR A 18 -1.25 -13.89 -9.31
N PRO A 19 -2.07 -13.77 -8.24
CA PRO A 19 -2.28 -14.86 -7.30
C PRO A 19 -2.95 -16.09 -7.95
N TRP A 20 -3.86 -15.85 -8.88
CA TRP A 20 -4.51 -16.91 -9.62
C TRP A 20 -3.51 -17.66 -10.52
N LEU A 21 -2.66 -16.95 -11.26
CA LEU A 21 -1.60 -17.55 -12.06
C LEU A 21 -0.60 -18.32 -11.19
N LEU A 22 -0.22 -17.75 -10.05
CA LEU A 22 0.70 -18.40 -9.12
C LEU A 22 0.15 -19.73 -8.61
N LYS A 23 -1.15 -19.76 -8.26
CA LYS A 23 -1.80 -20.95 -7.72
C LYS A 23 -1.96 -22.06 -8.76
N TRP A 24 -2.31 -21.73 -10.02
CA TRP A 24 -2.70 -22.72 -11.04
C TRP A 24 -1.62 -23.01 -12.07
N TYR A 25 -0.75 -22.05 -12.37
CA TYR A 25 0.27 -22.15 -13.43
C TYR A 25 1.71 -22.00 -12.91
N GLY A 26 1.87 -21.65 -11.64
CA GLY A 26 3.16 -21.54 -10.98
C GLY A 26 3.89 -20.19 -11.19
N PRO A 27 5.07 -20.05 -10.54
CA PRO A 27 5.79 -18.77 -10.46
C PRO A 27 6.25 -18.23 -11.81
N HIS A 28 6.64 -19.12 -12.75
CA HIS A 28 7.14 -18.69 -14.06
C HIS A 28 6.12 -17.86 -14.85
N TRP A 29 4.85 -18.25 -14.80
CA TRP A 29 3.78 -17.50 -15.45
C TRP A 29 3.37 -16.27 -14.66
N ALA A 30 3.27 -16.39 -13.34
CA ALA A 30 2.89 -15.28 -12.46
C ALA A 30 3.83 -14.08 -12.56
N PHE A 31 5.14 -14.32 -12.66
CA PHE A 31 6.15 -13.28 -12.77
C PHE A 31 6.60 -13.02 -14.21
N GLY A 32 6.48 -14.00 -15.11
CA GLY A 32 6.86 -13.88 -16.51
C GLY A 32 5.97 -12.92 -17.28
N ILE A 33 4.64 -12.99 -17.09
CA ILE A 33 3.68 -12.11 -17.79
C ILE A 33 3.94 -10.62 -17.47
N PRO A 34 4.06 -10.18 -16.20
CA PRO A 34 4.45 -8.81 -15.89
C PRO A 34 5.79 -8.40 -16.52
N GLY A 35 6.77 -9.32 -16.58
CA GLY A 35 8.06 -9.09 -17.23
C GLY A 35 7.92 -8.79 -18.72
N VAL A 36 7.12 -9.57 -19.44
CA VAL A 36 6.84 -9.33 -20.86
C VAL A 36 6.11 -8.02 -21.09
N LEU A 37 5.11 -7.71 -20.25
CA LEU A 37 4.38 -6.44 -20.32
C LEU A 37 5.30 -5.25 -20.06
N MET A 38 6.26 -5.38 -19.14
CA MET A 38 7.27 -4.34 -18.88
C MET A 38 8.21 -4.16 -20.08
N ALA A 39 8.62 -5.24 -20.74
CA ALA A 39 9.42 -5.15 -21.97
C ALA A 39 8.67 -4.42 -23.08
N ILE A 40 7.37 -4.72 -23.27
CA ILE A 40 6.52 -4.02 -24.23
C ILE A 40 6.39 -2.53 -23.86
N ALA A 41 6.14 -2.21 -22.60
CA ALA A 41 6.04 -0.84 -22.10
C ALA A 41 7.35 -0.06 -22.35
N THR A 42 8.49 -0.68 -22.07
CA THR A 42 9.83 -0.10 -22.33
C THR A 42 10.05 0.19 -23.81
N PHE A 43 9.67 -0.75 -24.68
CA PHE A 43 9.75 -0.57 -26.13
C PHE A 43 8.85 0.59 -26.62
N LEU A 44 7.62 0.66 -26.14
CA LEU A 44 6.69 1.75 -26.50
C LEU A 44 7.20 3.10 -25.98
N PHE A 45 7.72 3.15 -24.77
CA PHE A 45 8.33 4.36 -24.20
C PHE A 45 9.55 4.80 -25.03
N TRP A 46 10.44 3.86 -25.37
CA TRP A 46 11.59 4.14 -26.21
C TRP A 46 11.18 4.66 -27.60
N LYS A 47 10.17 4.07 -28.23
CA LYS A 47 9.63 4.54 -29.52
C LYS A 47 9.06 5.97 -29.40
N GLY A 48 8.45 6.30 -28.25
CA GLY A 48 7.88 7.63 -27.96
C GLY A 48 8.90 8.69 -27.56
N ARG A 49 10.18 8.37 -27.33
CA ARG A 49 11.18 9.26 -26.72
C ARG A 49 11.34 10.63 -27.38
N HIS A 50 11.10 10.74 -28.68
CA HIS A 50 11.19 12.02 -29.41
C HIS A 50 9.97 12.93 -29.27
N LYS A 51 8.90 12.43 -28.65
CA LYS A 51 7.67 13.21 -28.37
C LYS A 51 7.66 13.82 -26.98
N PHE A 52 8.59 13.43 -26.11
CA PHE A 52 8.66 13.90 -24.73
C PHE A 52 9.42 15.22 -24.64
N ILE A 53 9.02 16.06 -23.69
CA ILE A 53 9.75 17.31 -23.39
C ILE A 53 11.00 16.93 -22.59
N HIS A 54 12.18 17.25 -23.15
CA HIS A 54 13.46 17.04 -22.50
C HIS A 54 13.84 18.31 -21.73
N VAL A 55 13.86 18.21 -20.40
CA VAL A 55 14.33 19.29 -19.53
C VAL A 55 15.76 18.96 -19.12
N PRO A 56 16.75 19.81 -19.45
CA PRO A 56 18.13 19.57 -19.07
C PRO A 56 18.31 19.62 -17.54
N PRO A 57 19.22 18.83 -16.95
CA PRO A 57 19.48 18.86 -15.52
C PRO A 57 20.01 20.24 -15.09
N GLY A 58 19.46 20.77 -13.97
CA GLY A 58 19.78 22.10 -13.45
C GLY A 58 21.19 22.28 -12.89
N GLY A 59 21.95 21.20 -12.74
CA GLY A 59 23.34 21.20 -12.29
C GLY A 59 23.53 21.92 -10.93
N LYS A 60 24.66 22.65 -10.79
CA LYS A 60 24.99 23.37 -9.54
C LYS A 60 23.94 24.40 -9.13
N LYS A 61 23.27 25.04 -10.11
CA LYS A 61 22.24 26.03 -9.83
C LYS A 61 21.07 25.42 -9.05
N PHE A 62 20.65 24.21 -9.40
CA PHE A 62 19.59 23.49 -8.72
C PHE A 62 19.96 23.21 -7.24
N PHE A 63 21.20 22.76 -6.98
CA PHE A 63 21.64 22.55 -5.60
C PHE A 63 21.73 23.84 -4.80
N ASN A 64 22.23 24.92 -5.39
CA ASN A 64 22.28 26.22 -4.72
C ASN A 64 20.89 26.75 -4.36
N GLU A 65 19.88 26.52 -5.19
CA GLU A 65 18.50 26.88 -4.91
C GLU A 65 17.91 26.06 -3.76
N ILE A 66 18.17 24.74 -3.73
CA ILE A 66 17.71 23.85 -2.64
C ILE A 66 18.30 24.29 -1.28
N PHE A 67 19.62 24.54 -1.25
CA PHE A 67 20.32 24.90 -0.02
C PHE A 67 20.26 26.40 0.30
N SER A 68 19.53 27.19 -0.48
CA SER A 68 19.23 28.58 -0.14
C SER A 68 18.35 28.68 1.11
N LYS A 69 18.35 29.83 1.78
CA LYS A 69 17.48 30.07 2.94
C LYS A 69 16.00 29.87 2.59
N GLU A 70 15.59 30.31 1.41
CA GLU A 70 14.23 30.19 0.91
C GLU A 70 13.89 28.73 0.61
N GLY A 71 14.82 27.98 0.02
CA GLY A 71 14.65 26.56 -0.28
C GLY A 71 14.51 25.71 0.97
N LEU A 72 15.42 25.89 1.92
CA LEU A 72 15.36 25.19 3.21
C LEU A 72 14.12 25.57 4.01
N ALA A 73 13.70 26.82 4.00
CA ALA A 73 12.46 27.25 4.64
C ALA A 73 11.21 26.64 3.99
N ALA A 74 11.18 26.50 2.66
CA ALA A 74 10.09 25.84 1.96
C ALA A 74 10.01 24.34 2.32
N ILE A 75 11.14 23.65 2.37
CA ILE A 75 11.22 22.24 2.80
C ILE A 75 10.80 22.12 4.27
N GLY A 76 11.36 22.96 5.16
CA GLY A 76 11.09 22.92 6.60
C GLY A 76 9.61 23.08 6.96
N LYS A 77 8.86 23.90 6.20
CA LYS A 77 7.40 24.05 6.37
C LYS A 77 6.60 22.79 6.02
N LEU A 78 7.14 21.91 5.17
CA LEU A 78 6.47 20.68 4.73
C LEU A 78 6.86 19.46 5.58
N ILE A 79 7.98 19.53 6.33
CA ILE A 79 8.44 18.41 7.18
C ILE A 79 7.34 17.88 8.13
N PRO A 80 6.63 18.74 8.90
CA PRO A 80 5.56 18.24 9.78
C PRO A 80 4.49 17.47 9.03
N LEU A 81 4.10 17.94 7.84
CA LEU A 81 3.15 17.24 6.98
C LEU A 81 3.70 15.88 6.55
N TYR A 82 4.96 15.81 6.16
CA TYR A 82 5.58 14.57 5.69
C TYR A 82 5.75 13.52 6.79
N LEU A 83 5.89 13.93 8.05
CA LEU A 83 5.86 13.00 9.18
C LEU A 83 4.49 12.31 9.31
N PHE A 84 3.39 13.05 9.20
CA PHE A 84 2.05 12.46 9.21
C PHE A 84 1.78 11.59 7.98
N ILE A 85 2.30 11.97 6.81
CA ILE A 85 2.20 11.16 5.60
C ILE A 85 3.00 9.86 5.73
N ALA A 86 4.19 9.90 6.34
CA ALA A 86 4.96 8.71 6.64
C ALA A 86 4.20 7.73 7.55
N MET A 87 3.54 8.25 8.60
CA MET A 87 2.68 7.44 9.47
C MET A 87 1.48 6.86 8.72
N PHE A 88 0.86 7.64 7.83
CA PHE A 88 -0.23 7.15 6.99
C PHE A 88 0.24 5.97 6.11
N TRP A 89 1.39 6.09 5.45
CA TRP A 89 1.92 5.03 4.60
C TRP A 89 2.37 3.81 5.40
N ALA A 90 2.89 4.02 6.62
CA ALA A 90 3.20 2.92 7.54
C ALA A 90 1.97 2.07 7.87
N LEU A 91 0.81 2.71 8.04
CA LEU A 91 -0.46 2.01 8.21
C LEU A 91 -0.94 1.39 6.90
N PHE A 92 -0.96 2.16 5.82
CA PHE A 92 -1.51 1.74 4.52
C PHE A 92 -0.83 0.47 4.00
N ASP A 93 0.49 0.38 4.09
CA ASP A 93 1.25 -0.75 3.56
C ASP A 93 1.08 -2.05 4.37
N GLN A 94 0.47 -1.99 5.57
CA GLN A 94 0.02 -3.17 6.31
C GLN A 94 -1.07 -3.96 5.55
N THR A 95 -1.78 -3.33 4.64
CA THR A 95 -2.75 -4.03 3.78
C THR A 95 -2.10 -5.12 2.94
N GLY A 96 -0.83 -4.93 2.54
CA GLY A 96 -0.04 -5.90 1.78
C GLY A 96 0.64 -6.98 2.64
N SER A 97 0.55 -6.90 3.96
CA SER A 97 1.18 -7.83 4.90
C SER A 97 0.18 -8.35 5.93
N SER A 98 0.00 -7.68 7.05
CA SER A 98 -0.83 -8.16 8.16
C SER A 98 -2.29 -8.40 7.78
N TRP A 99 -2.88 -7.59 6.89
CA TRP A 99 -4.25 -7.82 6.45
C TRP A 99 -4.40 -9.06 5.58
N VAL A 100 -3.38 -9.42 4.80
CA VAL A 100 -3.38 -10.67 4.02
C VAL A 100 -3.36 -11.88 4.96
N PHE A 101 -2.52 -11.83 6.01
CA PHE A 101 -2.50 -12.88 7.02
C PHE A 101 -3.83 -12.98 7.78
N GLN A 102 -4.40 -11.86 8.22
CA GLN A 102 -5.71 -11.84 8.87
C GLN A 102 -6.79 -12.48 7.99
N ALA A 103 -6.77 -12.23 6.68
CA ALA A 103 -7.74 -12.80 5.76
C ALA A 103 -7.68 -14.33 5.66
N GLN A 104 -6.58 -14.98 6.05
CA GLN A 104 -6.46 -16.44 6.07
C GLN A 104 -7.41 -17.07 7.09
N ASP A 105 -7.59 -16.38 8.22
CA ASP A 105 -8.43 -16.82 9.34
C ASP A 105 -9.88 -16.35 9.25
N MET A 106 -10.24 -15.65 8.15
CA MET A 106 -11.60 -15.14 7.90
C MET A 106 -12.39 -16.05 6.94
N ASP A 107 -13.73 -15.93 7.01
CA ASP A 107 -14.59 -16.47 5.94
C ASP A 107 -14.48 -15.60 4.69
N ARG A 108 -13.80 -16.13 3.67
CA ARG A 108 -13.53 -15.45 2.39
C ARG A 108 -14.59 -15.70 1.33
N ASN A 109 -15.69 -16.38 1.69
CA ASN A 109 -16.81 -16.52 0.78
C ASN A 109 -17.63 -15.23 0.77
N PHE A 110 -17.48 -14.46 -0.29
CA PHE A 110 -18.21 -13.22 -0.48
C PHE A 110 -18.89 -13.21 -1.85
N MET A 111 -20.21 -13.02 -1.87
CA MET A 111 -21.04 -13.05 -3.09
C MET A 111 -20.97 -14.39 -3.83
N GLY A 112 -20.82 -15.51 -3.12
CA GLY A 112 -20.74 -16.86 -3.74
C GLY A 112 -19.37 -17.22 -4.35
N ILE A 113 -18.37 -16.36 -4.17
CA ILE A 113 -17.00 -16.59 -4.66
C ILE A 113 -16.07 -16.65 -3.43
N THR A 114 -15.23 -17.70 -3.38
CA THR A 114 -14.17 -17.79 -2.38
C THR A 114 -12.91 -17.11 -2.91
N TRP A 115 -12.60 -15.95 -2.34
CA TRP A 115 -11.46 -15.13 -2.73
C TRP A 115 -10.15 -15.66 -2.16
N LEU A 116 -9.05 -15.49 -2.90
CA LEU A 116 -7.71 -15.66 -2.34
C LEU A 116 -7.35 -14.47 -1.46
N GLU A 117 -6.58 -14.68 -0.41
CA GLU A 117 -6.24 -13.67 0.61
C GLU A 117 -5.67 -12.40 -0.02
N SER A 118 -4.73 -12.56 -0.95
CA SER A 118 -4.08 -11.45 -1.64
C SER A 118 -4.96 -10.77 -2.69
N GLN A 119 -6.02 -11.44 -3.20
CA GLN A 119 -6.95 -10.85 -4.17
C GLN A 119 -7.88 -9.81 -3.52
N ILE A 120 -8.11 -9.91 -2.21
CA ILE A 120 -8.95 -8.96 -1.46
C ILE A 120 -8.42 -7.53 -1.61
N GLN A 121 -7.11 -7.36 -1.76
CA GLN A 121 -6.50 -6.05 -1.99
C GLN A 121 -6.94 -5.37 -3.29
N ALA A 122 -7.46 -6.11 -4.28
CA ALA A 122 -7.97 -5.53 -5.53
C ALA A 122 -9.15 -4.58 -5.30
N ILE A 123 -9.80 -4.63 -4.12
CA ILE A 123 -10.87 -3.70 -3.76
C ILE A 123 -10.36 -2.26 -3.66
N ASN A 124 -9.11 -2.03 -3.21
CA ASN A 124 -8.56 -0.68 -3.06
C ASN A 124 -8.52 0.08 -4.39
N PRO A 125 -7.85 -0.37 -5.47
CA PRO A 125 -7.84 0.36 -6.72
C PRO A 125 -9.23 0.46 -7.39
N LEU A 126 -10.16 -0.47 -7.15
CA LEU A 126 -11.54 -0.35 -7.59
C LEU A 126 -12.27 0.78 -6.85
N LEU A 127 -12.08 0.86 -5.53
CA LEU A 127 -12.64 1.93 -4.72
C LEU A 127 -12.02 3.30 -5.07
N ILE A 128 -10.71 3.36 -5.35
CA ILE A 128 -10.05 4.59 -5.80
C ILE A 128 -10.72 5.16 -7.05
N LEU A 129 -10.96 4.32 -8.06
CA LEU A 129 -11.61 4.74 -9.30
C LEU A 129 -13.02 5.30 -9.06
N THR A 130 -13.72 4.79 -8.06
CA THR A 130 -15.07 5.24 -7.68
C THR A 130 -15.03 6.44 -6.73
N PHE A 131 -14.14 6.42 -5.76
CA PHE A 131 -14.07 7.44 -4.71
C PHE A 131 -13.51 8.77 -5.18
N ILE A 132 -12.57 8.78 -6.13
CA ILE A 132 -12.06 10.05 -6.68
C ILE A 132 -13.20 10.92 -7.24
N PRO A 133 -14.04 10.44 -8.18
CA PRO A 133 -15.17 11.25 -8.66
C PRO A 133 -16.21 11.50 -7.57
N LEU A 134 -16.53 10.51 -6.73
CA LEU A 134 -17.48 10.66 -5.63
C LEU A 134 -17.05 11.75 -4.65
N PHE A 135 -15.81 11.75 -4.22
CA PHE A 135 -15.28 12.77 -3.30
C PHE A 135 -15.23 14.14 -3.95
N THR A 136 -14.80 14.21 -5.20
CA THR A 136 -14.66 15.49 -5.90
C THR A 136 -16.00 16.14 -6.23
N MET A 137 -17.00 15.35 -6.63
CA MET A 137 -18.28 15.86 -7.11
C MET A 137 -19.34 15.95 -6.01
N VAL A 138 -19.27 15.10 -4.98
CA VAL A 138 -20.31 14.98 -3.97
C VAL A 138 -19.81 15.29 -2.57
N VAL A 139 -18.81 14.53 -2.08
CA VAL A 139 -18.40 14.58 -0.67
C VAL A 139 -17.79 15.94 -0.31
N TYR A 140 -16.78 16.38 -1.06
CA TYR A 140 -16.12 17.67 -0.78
C TYR A 140 -17.08 18.87 -0.90
N PRO A 141 -17.89 19.00 -1.97
CA PRO A 141 -18.85 20.09 -2.05
C PRO A 141 -19.92 20.05 -0.95
N SER A 142 -20.32 18.85 -0.49
CA SER A 142 -21.32 18.73 0.58
C SER A 142 -20.76 19.14 1.94
N ILE A 143 -19.53 18.74 2.25
CA ILE A 143 -18.86 19.15 3.49
C ILE A 143 -18.52 20.63 3.47
N ASP A 144 -18.11 21.19 2.32
CA ASP A 144 -17.72 22.59 2.18
C ASP A 144 -18.88 23.56 2.43
N LYS A 145 -20.14 23.08 2.30
CA LYS A 145 -21.36 23.82 2.69
C LYS A 145 -21.48 24.00 4.19
N VAL A 146 -20.96 23.06 4.99
CA VAL A 146 -21.07 23.09 6.46
C VAL A 146 -19.85 23.76 7.08
N PHE A 147 -18.65 23.44 6.60
CA PHE A 147 -17.41 24.09 7.02
C PHE A 147 -16.38 24.06 5.89
N LYS A 148 -15.59 25.14 5.78
CA LYS A 148 -14.61 25.30 4.70
C LYS A 148 -13.54 24.21 4.74
N LEU A 149 -13.46 23.43 3.68
CA LEU A 149 -12.57 22.27 3.54
C LEU A 149 -11.22 22.68 2.94
N THR A 150 -10.28 23.06 3.82
CA THR A 150 -8.91 23.36 3.40
C THR A 150 -8.13 22.06 3.15
N PRO A 151 -7.02 22.06 2.35
CA PRO A 151 -6.20 20.88 2.12
C PRO A 151 -5.76 20.19 3.43
N LEU A 152 -5.29 20.94 4.41
CA LEU A 152 -4.87 20.36 5.69
C LEU A 152 -6.03 19.75 6.48
N ARG A 153 -7.24 20.30 6.39
CA ARG A 153 -8.44 19.70 7.00
C ARG A 153 -8.82 18.38 6.33
N LYS A 154 -8.72 18.30 5.00
CA LYS A 154 -8.92 17.05 4.26
C LYS A 154 -7.94 15.98 4.75
N ILE A 155 -6.65 16.31 4.81
CA ILE A 155 -5.61 15.40 5.30
C ILE A 155 -5.90 14.96 6.73
N GLY A 156 -6.26 15.90 7.63
CA GLY A 156 -6.61 15.57 9.02
C GLY A 156 -7.78 14.60 9.12
N ILE A 157 -8.89 14.84 8.39
CA ILE A 157 -10.03 13.92 8.35
C ILE A 157 -9.62 12.56 7.80
N GLY A 158 -8.82 12.53 6.73
CA GLY A 158 -8.29 11.29 6.17
C GLY A 158 -7.46 10.48 7.15
N LEU A 159 -6.62 11.12 7.96
CA LEU A 159 -5.85 10.43 9.02
C LEU A 159 -6.77 9.81 10.09
N PHE A 160 -7.85 10.48 10.48
CA PHE A 160 -8.84 9.90 11.38
C PHE A 160 -9.59 8.72 10.75
N LEU A 161 -9.91 8.78 9.46
CA LEU A 161 -10.50 7.65 8.74
C LEU A 161 -9.54 6.46 8.67
N ALA A 162 -8.25 6.69 8.47
CA ALA A 162 -7.25 5.64 8.53
C ALA A 162 -7.20 5.00 9.93
N ALA A 163 -7.20 5.80 10.99
CA ALA A 163 -7.25 5.29 12.35
C ALA A 163 -8.52 4.47 12.62
N ALA A 164 -9.68 4.93 12.13
CA ALA A 164 -10.94 4.19 12.25
C ALA A 164 -10.92 2.86 11.49
N SER A 165 -10.29 2.83 10.30
CA SER A 165 -10.10 1.60 9.54
C SER A 165 -9.29 0.57 10.34
N PHE A 166 -8.18 0.99 10.94
CA PHE A 166 -7.34 0.11 11.76
C PHE A 166 -8.02 -0.30 13.08
N ALA A 167 -8.80 0.57 13.69
CA ALA A 167 -9.64 0.19 14.83
C ALA A 167 -10.61 -0.93 14.48
N LEU A 168 -11.23 -0.87 13.30
CA LEU A 168 -12.11 -1.94 12.81
C LEU A 168 -11.34 -3.25 12.59
N VAL A 169 -10.16 -3.19 11.97
CA VAL A 169 -9.31 -4.38 11.77
C VAL A 169 -8.88 -5.00 13.09
N THR A 170 -8.56 -4.18 14.09
CA THR A 170 -8.23 -4.65 15.45
C THR A 170 -9.42 -5.34 16.12
N LEU A 171 -10.64 -4.83 15.95
CA LEU A 171 -11.84 -5.50 16.46
C LEU A 171 -12.06 -6.86 15.79
N VAL A 172 -11.86 -6.92 14.46
CA VAL A 172 -11.97 -8.17 13.70
C VAL A 172 -10.92 -9.18 14.17
N GLN A 173 -9.69 -8.72 14.45
CA GLN A 173 -8.64 -9.58 15.00
C GLN A 173 -9.06 -10.15 16.36
N GLY A 174 -9.66 -9.35 17.23
CA GLY A 174 -10.15 -9.83 18.51
C GLY A 174 -11.21 -10.93 18.39
N TRP A 175 -12.05 -10.92 17.36
CA TRP A 175 -12.98 -12.03 17.09
C TRP A 175 -12.28 -13.29 16.61
N ILE A 176 -11.26 -13.14 15.76
CA ILE A 176 -10.41 -14.26 15.30
C ILE A 176 -9.69 -14.90 16.49
N ASP A 177 -9.08 -14.09 17.36
CA ASP A 177 -8.40 -14.56 18.56
C ASP A 177 -9.33 -15.25 19.55
N ALA A 178 -10.65 -14.92 19.51
CA ALA A 178 -11.69 -15.62 20.26
C ALA A 178 -12.16 -16.95 19.60
N GLY A 179 -11.56 -17.33 18.46
CA GLY A 179 -11.87 -18.55 17.70
C GLY A 179 -13.02 -18.41 16.70
N GLU A 180 -13.50 -17.19 16.45
CA GLU A 180 -14.52 -16.93 15.43
C GLU A 180 -13.91 -16.83 14.03
N ARG A 181 -14.73 -17.06 13.00
CA ARG A 181 -14.37 -16.81 11.60
C ARG A 181 -15.24 -15.69 11.02
N PRO A 182 -14.88 -14.43 11.26
CA PRO A 182 -15.66 -13.31 10.76
C PRO A 182 -15.63 -13.24 9.23
N SER A 183 -16.73 -12.75 8.63
CA SER A 183 -16.80 -12.58 7.19
C SER A 183 -15.77 -11.53 6.70
N VAL A 184 -15.16 -11.79 5.54
CA VAL A 184 -14.28 -10.83 4.84
C VAL A 184 -14.95 -9.50 4.54
N ALA A 185 -16.27 -9.40 4.57
CA ALA A 185 -17.01 -8.15 4.42
C ALA A 185 -16.56 -7.06 5.42
N TRP A 186 -16.14 -7.46 6.62
CA TRP A 186 -15.58 -6.53 7.60
C TRP A 186 -14.25 -5.92 7.14
N GLN A 187 -13.38 -6.74 6.56
CA GLN A 187 -12.13 -6.26 6.00
C GLN A 187 -12.35 -5.39 4.75
N LEU A 188 -13.33 -5.74 3.89
CA LEU A 188 -13.73 -4.89 2.77
C LEU A 188 -14.25 -3.52 3.24
N THR A 189 -14.98 -3.48 4.37
CA THR A 189 -15.41 -2.22 5.00
C THR A 189 -14.21 -1.41 5.50
N ALA A 190 -13.23 -2.07 6.12
CA ALA A 190 -11.98 -1.42 6.53
C ALA A 190 -11.22 -0.87 5.32
N PHE A 191 -11.16 -1.62 4.20
CA PHE A 191 -10.58 -1.12 2.94
C PHE A 191 -11.33 0.12 2.42
N ALA A 192 -12.66 0.15 2.51
CA ALA A 192 -13.43 1.33 2.08
C ALA A 192 -13.07 2.57 2.91
N LEU A 193 -12.94 2.44 4.24
CA LEU A 193 -12.50 3.54 5.11
C LEU A 193 -11.05 3.97 4.79
N LEU A 194 -10.15 3.00 4.61
CA LEU A 194 -8.75 3.28 4.32
C LEU A 194 -8.57 3.91 2.92
N THR A 195 -9.32 3.47 1.93
CA THR A 195 -9.30 4.07 0.58
C THR A 195 -9.88 5.49 0.59
N ALA A 196 -10.93 5.73 1.38
CA ALA A 196 -11.44 7.10 1.60
C ALA A 196 -10.36 7.99 2.24
N ALA A 197 -9.63 7.45 3.21
CA ALA A 197 -8.48 8.11 3.83
C ALA A 197 -7.38 8.40 2.79
N GLU A 198 -7.06 7.44 1.94
CA GLU A 198 -6.05 7.57 0.88
C GLU A 198 -6.38 8.71 -0.10
N VAL A 199 -7.63 8.80 -0.56
CA VAL A 199 -8.09 9.90 -1.43
C VAL A 199 -7.91 11.25 -0.73
N MET A 200 -8.20 11.34 0.57
CA MET A 200 -8.10 12.58 1.35
C MET A 200 -6.68 12.93 1.78
N VAL A 201 -5.81 11.96 1.99
CA VAL A 201 -4.43 12.17 2.44
C VAL A 201 -3.47 12.23 1.27
N SER A 202 -3.35 11.14 0.52
CA SER A 202 -2.29 10.95 -0.48
C SER A 202 -2.41 11.95 -1.63
N ILE A 203 -3.58 12.01 -2.27
CA ILE A 203 -3.80 12.90 -3.43
C ILE A 203 -3.71 14.36 -3.01
N VAL A 204 -4.36 14.73 -1.91
CA VAL A 204 -4.38 16.12 -1.42
C VAL A 204 -3.01 16.57 -0.93
N ALA A 205 -2.26 15.70 -0.24
CA ALA A 205 -0.92 16.05 0.22
C ALA A 205 0.09 16.19 -0.93
N LEU A 206 -0.04 15.35 -1.97
CA LEU A 206 0.76 15.45 -3.18
C LEU A 206 0.50 16.79 -3.90
N GLU A 207 -0.76 17.15 -4.11
CA GLU A 207 -1.16 18.40 -4.72
C GLU A 207 -0.73 19.62 -3.88
N PHE A 208 -0.96 19.56 -2.58
CA PHE A 208 -0.54 20.61 -1.64
C PHE A 208 0.97 20.81 -1.68
N SER A 209 1.75 19.74 -1.59
CA SER A 209 3.22 19.80 -1.67
C SER A 209 3.69 20.43 -3.00
N TYR A 210 3.08 20.04 -4.11
CA TYR A 210 3.41 20.57 -5.43
C TYR A 210 3.06 22.07 -5.57
N THR A 211 1.95 22.51 -4.98
CA THR A 211 1.52 23.92 -5.01
C THR A 211 2.32 24.83 -4.11
N GLN A 212 2.80 24.30 -2.97
CA GLN A 212 3.66 25.04 -2.04
C GLN A 212 5.13 25.09 -2.48
N ALA A 213 5.53 24.23 -3.42
CA ALA A 213 6.89 24.17 -3.92
C ALA A 213 7.24 25.37 -4.81
N PRO A 214 8.39 26.03 -4.60
CA PRO A 214 8.94 26.98 -5.56
C PRO A 214 9.10 26.35 -6.95
N ARG A 215 8.93 27.16 -8.00
CA ARG A 215 8.87 26.64 -9.40
C ARG A 215 10.06 25.73 -9.75
N ASN A 216 11.26 26.12 -9.32
CA ASN A 216 12.49 25.39 -9.63
C ASN A 216 12.77 24.21 -8.69
N MET A 217 12.01 24.08 -7.60
CA MET A 217 12.20 23.04 -6.56
C MET A 217 11.13 21.95 -6.57
N LYS A 218 10.18 21.99 -7.51
CA LYS A 218 9.06 21.03 -7.55
C LYS A 218 9.52 19.58 -7.56
N SER A 219 10.54 19.24 -8.35
CA SER A 219 11.10 17.88 -8.40
C SER A 219 11.71 17.45 -7.07
N MET A 220 12.39 18.36 -6.36
CA MET A 220 12.96 18.07 -5.04
C MET A 220 11.88 17.85 -3.98
N ILE A 221 10.86 18.71 -3.94
CA ILE A 221 9.73 18.55 -3.03
C ILE A 221 8.99 17.23 -3.29
N MET A 222 8.82 16.85 -4.56
CA MET A 222 8.25 15.55 -4.91
C MET A 222 9.14 14.37 -4.50
N ALA A 223 10.46 14.52 -4.61
CA ALA A 223 11.39 13.51 -4.12
C ALA A 223 11.30 13.34 -2.59
N ILE A 224 11.21 14.45 -1.83
CA ILE A 224 11.04 14.41 -0.37
C ILE A 224 9.68 13.82 0.01
N PHE A 225 8.62 14.10 -0.77
CA PHE A 225 7.32 13.44 -0.60
C PHE A 225 7.45 11.92 -0.73
N LEU A 226 8.12 11.43 -1.77
CA LEU A 226 8.37 9.98 -1.95
C LEU A 226 9.26 9.42 -0.86
N LEU A 227 10.20 10.21 -0.33
CA LEU A 227 11.03 9.81 0.80
C LEU A 227 10.18 9.62 2.08
N SER A 228 9.08 10.38 2.25
CA SER A 228 8.16 10.15 3.36
C SER A 228 7.41 8.82 3.25
N VAL A 229 7.09 8.37 2.03
CA VAL A 229 6.53 7.03 1.77
C VAL A 229 7.54 5.96 2.17
N TRP A 230 8.80 6.10 1.74
CA TRP A 230 9.87 5.18 2.13
C TRP A 230 10.07 5.14 3.66
N ALA A 231 10.07 6.30 4.32
CA ALA A 231 10.19 6.38 5.78
C ALA A 231 9.03 5.66 6.49
N GLY A 232 7.81 5.74 5.95
CA GLY A 232 6.66 4.98 6.41
C GLY A 232 6.91 3.47 6.33
N ASN A 233 7.36 2.98 5.19
CA ASN A 233 7.67 1.55 4.97
C ASN A 233 8.80 1.07 5.88
N PHE A 234 9.82 1.90 6.07
CA PHE A 234 10.90 1.59 7.00
C PHE A 234 10.40 1.48 8.45
N LEU A 235 9.52 2.38 8.87
CA LEU A 235 8.86 2.33 10.18
C LEU A 235 8.02 1.06 10.34
N THR A 236 7.22 0.71 9.32
CA THR A 236 6.43 -0.53 9.28
C THR A 236 7.31 -1.77 9.46
N SER A 237 8.41 -1.84 8.73
CA SER A 237 9.38 -2.94 8.86
C SER A 237 9.95 -3.04 10.27
N GLY A 238 10.30 -1.89 10.88
CA GLY A 238 10.78 -1.83 12.26
C GLY A 238 9.74 -2.29 13.27
N ILE A 239 8.49 -1.84 13.13
CA ILE A 239 7.37 -2.25 14.00
C ILE A 239 7.09 -3.74 13.85
N ASN A 240 7.00 -4.26 12.63
CA ASN A 240 6.77 -5.67 12.38
C ASN A 240 7.87 -6.54 12.98
N LYS A 241 9.14 -6.13 12.81
CA LYS A 241 10.27 -6.84 13.44
C LYS A 241 10.23 -6.82 14.96
N ALA A 242 9.77 -5.72 15.57
CA ALA A 242 9.65 -5.59 17.02
C ALA A 242 8.41 -6.29 17.59
N ALA A 243 7.31 -6.34 16.82
CA ALA A 243 6.04 -6.95 17.22
C ALA A 243 6.00 -8.45 16.93
N PHE A 244 6.73 -8.92 15.92
CA PHE A 244 6.90 -10.35 15.69
C PHE A 244 7.85 -10.93 16.76
N ILE A 245 7.27 -11.80 17.57
CA ILE A 245 7.89 -12.68 18.57
C ILE A 245 9.22 -13.27 18.02
N PRO A 246 10.20 -13.49 18.89
CA PRO A 246 11.53 -13.93 18.49
C PRO A 246 11.45 -15.09 17.50
N GLU A 247 12.27 -14.99 16.45
CA GLU A 247 12.43 -16.04 15.44
C GLU A 247 12.46 -17.38 16.15
N ALA A 248 11.52 -18.27 15.80
CA ALA A 248 11.52 -19.62 16.31
C ALA A 248 12.95 -20.14 16.18
N THR A 249 13.52 -20.60 17.28
CA THR A 249 14.89 -21.12 17.26
C THR A 249 14.94 -22.29 16.28
N SER A 250 16.11 -22.58 15.71
CA SER A 250 16.26 -23.70 14.78
C SER A 250 15.79 -25.04 15.37
N GLU A 251 15.74 -25.16 16.68
CA GLU A 251 15.18 -26.31 17.40
C GLU A 251 13.64 -26.32 17.38
N GLU A 252 12.98 -25.17 17.49
CA GLU A 252 11.52 -25.05 17.37
C GLU A 252 11.04 -25.32 15.95
N LEU A 253 11.80 -24.86 14.94
CA LEU A 253 11.55 -25.19 13.53
C LEU A 253 11.76 -26.67 13.23
N ALA A 254 12.72 -27.33 13.89
CA ALA A 254 13.01 -28.76 13.73
C ALA A 254 12.00 -29.65 14.47
N SER A 255 11.37 -29.16 15.54
CA SER A 255 10.36 -29.89 16.31
C SER A 255 8.94 -29.82 15.74
N GLY A 256 8.73 -29.11 14.59
CA GLY A 256 7.38 -28.82 14.08
C GLY A 256 6.65 -27.88 15.03
N TYR A 257 6.58 -26.64 14.66
CA TYR A 257 6.09 -25.55 15.48
C TYR A 257 4.67 -25.79 16.04
N ASP A 258 4.60 -26.30 17.27
CA ASP A 258 3.37 -26.39 18.07
C ASP A 258 3.06 -25.11 18.86
N GLY A 259 3.58 -23.98 18.43
CA GLY A 259 3.58 -22.73 19.18
C GLY A 259 2.40 -21.79 18.94
N LEU A 260 1.42 -22.16 18.14
CA LEU A 260 0.12 -21.46 18.06
C LEU A 260 -0.90 -22.28 18.82
N GLY A 261 -0.93 -22.02 20.12
CA GLY A 261 -1.94 -22.32 21.11
C GLY A 261 -3.00 -23.38 20.77
N ASN A 262 -2.88 -24.51 21.44
CA ASN A 262 -3.97 -25.34 21.96
C ASN A 262 -5.35 -25.24 21.27
N SER A 263 -5.42 -25.50 19.98
CA SER A 263 -6.61 -25.97 19.31
C SER A 263 -6.26 -27.33 18.68
N GLY A 264 -6.89 -28.39 19.19
CA GLY A 264 -6.56 -29.78 18.92
C GLY A 264 -6.81 -30.30 17.50
N ASP A 265 -6.45 -29.54 16.51
CA ASP A 265 -6.39 -29.99 15.12
C ASP A 265 -4.94 -30.21 14.74
N GLU A 266 -4.58 -31.47 14.53
CA GLU A 266 -3.31 -31.88 13.95
C GLU A 266 -3.05 -31.14 12.65
N ILE A 267 -2.19 -30.12 12.69
CA ILE A 267 -1.62 -29.52 11.49
C ILE A 267 -0.72 -30.57 10.86
N LYS A 268 -1.22 -31.28 9.85
CA LYS A 268 -0.38 -32.14 9.02
C LYS A 268 0.77 -31.31 8.48
N ALA A 269 1.99 -31.74 8.82
CA ALA A 269 3.21 -31.17 8.27
C ALA A 269 3.06 -30.97 6.74
N PRO A 270 3.48 -29.82 6.18
CA PRO A 270 3.43 -29.60 4.73
C PRO A 270 4.18 -30.74 4.04
N GLY A 271 3.53 -31.35 3.06
CA GLY A 271 4.12 -32.47 2.28
C GLY A 271 5.47 -32.04 1.71
N LYS A 272 6.37 -33.01 1.49
CA LYS A 272 7.74 -32.79 0.96
C LYS A 272 7.83 -31.86 -0.25
N ASP A 273 6.75 -31.71 -0.98
CA ASP A 273 6.66 -30.83 -2.17
C ASP A 273 6.55 -29.33 -1.81
N GLN A 274 6.16 -28.98 -0.57
CA GLN A 274 6.12 -27.57 -0.11
C GLN A 274 7.45 -27.13 0.54
N ALA A 275 8.25 -28.08 1.05
CA ALA A 275 9.58 -27.80 1.59
C ALA A 275 10.56 -27.32 0.49
N HIS A 276 10.35 -27.73 -0.78
CA HIS A 276 11.16 -27.27 -1.91
C HIS A 276 10.92 -25.78 -2.27
N ALA A 277 9.79 -25.20 -1.91
CA ALA A 277 9.50 -23.79 -2.18
C ALA A 277 10.21 -22.81 -1.21
N LEU A 278 10.58 -23.29 -0.02
CA LEU A 278 11.27 -22.47 0.99
C LEU A 278 12.81 -22.41 0.76
N HIS A 279 13.39 -23.39 0.08
CA HIS A 279 14.83 -23.42 -0.21
C HIS A 279 15.29 -22.48 -1.35
N VAL A 280 14.40 -21.81 -2.05
CA VAL A 280 14.74 -20.90 -3.16
C VAL A 280 15.27 -19.53 -2.68
N PHE A 281 15.23 -19.24 -1.38
CA PHE A 281 15.71 -17.98 -0.80
C PHE A 281 17.01 -18.07 0.01
N GLU A 282 17.63 -19.26 0.08
CA GLU A 282 19.00 -19.36 0.60
C GLU A 282 19.99 -19.00 -0.53
N THR A 283 20.61 -17.85 -0.42
CA THR A 283 21.73 -17.44 -1.26
C THR A 283 22.93 -18.35 -1.00
N PRO A 284 23.56 -18.96 -2.03
CA PRO A 284 24.85 -19.59 -1.83
C PRO A 284 25.91 -18.53 -1.54
N GLY A 285 26.71 -18.78 -0.51
CA GLY A 285 27.89 -18.00 -0.13
C GLY A 285 28.98 -17.95 -1.20
#